data_da5905d1f767f71ce9dad0e80c0d425e
#
_entry.id   da5905d1f767f71ce9dad0e80c0d425e
#
_cell.length_a   1.000
_cell.length_b   1.000
_cell.length_c   1.000
_cell.angle_alpha   90.00
_cell.angle_beta   90.00
_cell.angle_gamma   90.00
#
_symmetry.space_group_name_H-M   'P 1'
#
loop_
_entity.id
_entity.type
_entity.pdbx_description
1 polymer ?
#
loop_
_entity_poly.entity_id
_entity_poly.type
_entity_poly.pdbx_seq_one_letter_code
_entity_poly.pdbx_strand_id
1 'polypeptide(L)'
;MDNGTNSYRRYLSGDDTGMVEIIRDYKDGLILFLLQFSGDIHTAEDWMEDTFVKLAIKKPAFYGKSGFKTWLYAIARNIARDHLRRHRSLTVVSQDVLDRQAEDEWDLEREYLRQEQNIQLHRAISRLKP
;
A
#
# COMPACT_ATOMS: atom_id res chain seq x y z
N MET A 1 17.00 1.13 -10.16
CA MET A 1 15.94 2.10 -9.85
C MET A 1 14.61 1.40 -10.06
N ASP A 2 13.71 1.44 -9.11
CA ASP A 2 12.44 0.77 -9.29
C ASP A 2 11.52 1.55 -10.24
N ASN A 3 10.62 0.84 -10.91
CA ASN A 3 9.75 1.43 -11.92
C ASN A 3 8.75 2.43 -11.30
N GLY A 4 8.34 2.18 -10.05
CA GLY A 4 7.41 3.08 -9.36
C GLY A 4 8.00 4.47 -9.10
N THR A 5 9.27 4.53 -8.72
CA THR A 5 9.97 5.80 -8.52
C THR A 5 9.98 6.61 -9.81
N ASN A 6 10.33 5.99 -10.92
CA ASN A 6 10.36 6.65 -12.22
C ASN A 6 8.97 7.10 -12.66
N SER A 7 7.97 6.23 -12.52
CA SER A 7 6.59 6.56 -12.88
C SER A 7 6.05 7.72 -12.05
N TYR A 8 6.35 7.74 -10.75
CA TYR A 8 5.89 8.80 -9.87
C TYR A 8 6.55 10.14 -10.19
N ARG A 9 7.85 10.11 -10.49
CA ARG A 9 8.56 11.34 -10.90
C ARG A 9 7.96 11.93 -12.18
N ARG A 10 7.64 11.08 -13.16
CA ARG A 10 6.98 11.53 -14.39
C ARG A 10 5.61 12.12 -14.11
N TYR A 11 4.85 11.49 -13.21
CA TYR A 11 3.55 12.01 -12.82
C TYR A 11 3.67 13.39 -12.17
N LEU A 12 4.61 13.55 -11.25
CA LEU A 12 4.82 14.84 -10.58
C LEU A 12 5.26 15.95 -11.56
N SER A 13 5.89 15.58 -12.66
CA SER A 13 6.30 16.56 -13.68
C SER A 13 5.22 16.83 -14.73
N GLY A 14 4.03 16.23 -14.58
CA GLY A 14 2.89 16.51 -15.46
C GLY A 14 2.52 15.39 -16.42
N ASP A 15 3.22 14.24 -16.37
CA ASP A 15 2.92 13.09 -17.22
C ASP A 15 1.95 12.15 -16.52
N ASP A 16 0.68 12.23 -16.87
CA ASP A 16 -0.37 11.41 -16.26
C ASP A 16 -0.21 9.91 -16.50
N THR A 17 0.54 9.51 -17.54
CA THR A 17 0.81 8.09 -17.79
C THR A 17 1.60 7.46 -16.65
N GLY A 18 2.37 8.25 -15.91
CA GLY A 18 3.06 7.76 -14.71
C GLY A 18 2.11 7.21 -13.67
N MET A 19 0.99 7.88 -13.42
CA MET A 19 -0.01 7.40 -12.47
C MET A 19 -0.72 6.15 -12.99
N VAL A 20 -1.01 6.08 -14.27
CA VAL A 20 -1.61 4.89 -14.89
C VAL A 20 -0.71 3.67 -14.68
N GLU A 21 0.59 3.83 -14.85
CA GLU A 21 1.56 2.75 -14.62
C GLU A 21 1.61 2.32 -13.15
N ILE A 22 1.57 3.27 -12.22
CA ILE A 22 1.58 2.97 -10.79
C ILE A 22 0.34 2.16 -10.42
N ILE A 23 -0.83 2.58 -10.86
CA ILE A 23 -2.07 1.87 -10.59
C ILE A 23 -2.01 0.45 -11.16
N ARG A 24 -1.58 0.32 -12.41
CA ARG A 24 -1.47 -0.98 -13.07
C ARG A 24 -0.53 -1.92 -12.31
N ASP A 25 0.62 -1.42 -11.89
CA ASP A 25 1.67 -2.26 -11.29
C ASP A 25 1.41 -2.61 -9.84
N TYR A 26 0.72 -1.75 -9.07
CA TYR A 26 0.59 -1.92 -7.62
C TYR A 26 -0.82 -2.20 -7.12
N LYS A 27 -1.83 -2.04 -7.96
CA LYS A 27 -3.24 -2.19 -7.58
C LYS A 27 -3.53 -3.52 -6.91
N ASP A 28 -3.20 -4.63 -7.57
CA ASP A 28 -3.54 -5.96 -7.06
C ASP A 28 -2.81 -6.29 -5.77
N GLY A 29 -1.53 -5.93 -5.70
CA GLY A 29 -0.74 -6.12 -4.49
C GLY A 29 -1.28 -5.32 -3.31
N LEU A 30 -1.71 -4.08 -3.55
CA LEU A 30 -2.31 -3.25 -2.51
C LEU A 30 -3.63 -3.83 -2.00
N ILE A 31 -4.47 -4.33 -2.89
CA ILE A 31 -5.73 -4.97 -2.48
C ILE A 31 -5.45 -6.15 -1.56
N LEU A 32 -4.53 -7.04 -1.95
CA LEU A 32 -4.17 -8.20 -1.14
C LEU A 32 -3.59 -7.79 0.21
N PHE A 33 -2.74 -6.77 0.22
CA PHE A 33 -2.16 -6.25 1.44
C PHE A 33 -3.24 -5.69 2.37
N LEU A 34 -4.13 -4.87 1.84
CA LEU A 34 -5.18 -4.23 2.63
C LEU A 34 -6.25 -5.21 3.09
N LEU A 35 -6.45 -6.30 2.36
CA LEU A 35 -7.40 -7.34 2.73
C LEU A 35 -7.10 -7.94 4.11
N GLN A 36 -5.83 -8.01 4.49
CA GLN A 36 -5.44 -8.53 5.80
C GLN A 36 -5.96 -7.65 6.95
N PHE A 37 -6.09 -6.36 6.72
CA PHE A 37 -6.59 -5.41 7.72
C PHE A 37 -8.10 -5.27 7.69
N SER A 38 -8.69 -5.33 6.51
CA SER A 38 -10.13 -5.11 6.33
C SER A 38 -10.96 -6.38 6.55
N GLY A 39 -10.40 -7.54 6.19
CA GLY A 39 -11.14 -8.80 6.20
C GLY A 39 -12.23 -8.91 5.14
N ASP A 40 -12.35 -7.92 4.26
CA ASP A 40 -13.40 -7.82 3.25
C ASP A 40 -12.83 -7.18 1.98
N ILE A 41 -13.09 -7.82 0.85
CA ILE A 41 -12.54 -7.38 -0.44
C ILE A 41 -13.04 -5.99 -0.85
N HIS A 42 -14.30 -5.67 -0.61
CA HIS A 42 -14.85 -4.38 -0.99
C HIS A 42 -14.21 -3.24 -0.20
N THR A 43 -14.01 -3.43 1.09
CA THR A 43 -13.31 -2.46 1.93
C THR A 43 -11.85 -2.30 1.50
N ALA A 44 -11.18 -3.40 1.19
CA ALA A 44 -9.81 -3.35 0.69
C ALA A 44 -9.71 -2.58 -0.62
N GLU A 45 -10.66 -2.79 -1.53
CA GLU A 45 -10.71 -2.03 -2.80
C GLU A 45 -10.92 -0.54 -2.55
N ASP A 46 -11.83 -0.18 -1.63
CA ASP A 46 -12.08 1.21 -1.28
C ASP A 46 -10.80 1.88 -0.73
N TRP A 47 -10.09 1.20 0.16
CA TRP A 47 -8.86 1.73 0.73
C TRP A 47 -7.74 1.83 -0.34
N MET A 48 -7.70 0.90 -1.27
CA MET A 48 -6.77 0.96 -2.39
C MET A 48 -7.06 2.19 -3.25
N GLU A 49 -8.32 2.44 -3.57
CA GLU A 49 -8.72 3.63 -4.32
C GLU A 49 -8.35 4.91 -3.57
N ASP A 50 -8.63 4.97 -2.26
CA ASP A 50 -8.25 6.10 -1.41
C ASP A 50 -6.74 6.35 -1.43
N THR A 51 -5.95 5.28 -1.47
CA THR A 51 -4.49 5.38 -1.54
C THR A 51 -4.06 6.08 -2.82
N PHE A 52 -4.59 5.68 -3.97
CA PHE A 52 -4.25 6.29 -5.25
C PHE A 52 -4.82 7.70 -5.39
N VAL A 53 -6.01 7.96 -4.86
CA VAL A 53 -6.58 9.31 -4.83
C VAL A 53 -5.68 10.24 -4.04
N LYS A 54 -5.20 9.80 -2.88
CA LYS A 54 -4.27 10.59 -2.06
C LYS A 54 -2.99 10.88 -2.82
N LEU A 55 -2.44 9.86 -3.50
CA LEU A 55 -1.24 10.01 -4.29
C LEU A 55 -1.44 11.02 -5.42
N ALA A 56 -2.58 10.95 -6.10
CA ALA A 56 -2.88 11.81 -7.25
C ALA A 56 -3.18 13.25 -6.86
N ILE A 57 -3.88 13.47 -5.77
CA ILE A 57 -4.35 14.81 -5.36
C ILE A 57 -3.35 15.49 -4.44
N LYS A 58 -2.90 14.80 -3.39
CA LYS A 58 -1.97 15.39 -2.42
C LYS A 58 -0.54 15.43 -2.90
N LYS A 59 -0.20 14.55 -3.85
CA LYS A 59 1.14 14.46 -4.42
C LYS A 59 2.23 14.50 -3.36
N PRO A 60 2.16 13.58 -2.35
CA PRO A 60 3.12 13.61 -1.26
C PRO A 60 4.55 13.45 -1.75
N ALA A 61 5.48 14.11 -1.09
CA ALA A 61 6.89 14.07 -1.46
C ALA A 61 7.47 12.68 -1.20
N PHE A 62 8.22 12.15 -2.15
CA PHE A 62 8.94 10.90 -2.02
C PHE A 62 10.43 11.18 -2.10
N TYR A 63 11.15 10.96 -1.01
CA TYR A 63 12.57 11.30 -0.89
C TYR A 63 13.51 10.13 -1.20
N GLY A 64 12.97 8.96 -1.50
CA GLY A 64 13.80 7.81 -1.86
C GLY A 64 14.52 7.13 -0.71
N LYS A 65 14.11 7.39 0.54
CA LYS A 65 14.71 6.75 1.72
C LYS A 65 14.38 5.27 1.82
N SER A 66 13.29 4.86 1.22
CA SER A 66 12.88 3.46 1.06
C SER A 66 12.55 3.23 -0.40
N GLY A 67 12.31 1.97 -0.80
CA GLY A 67 11.78 1.68 -2.12
C GLY A 67 10.39 2.28 -2.28
N PHE A 68 10.01 2.57 -3.51
CA PHE A 68 8.70 3.17 -3.80
C PHE A 68 7.56 2.30 -3.27
N LYS A 69 7.64 1.00 -3.46
CA LYS A 69 6.62 0.07 -3.00
C LYS A 69 6.42 0.14 -1.48
N THR A 70 7.50 0.13 -0.73
CA THR A 70 7.44 0.23 0.74
C THR A 70 6.78 1.54 1.16
N TRP A 71 7.15 2.63 0.52
CA TRP A 71 6.57 3.94 0.78
C TRP A 71 5.08 3.98 0.45
N LEU A 72 4.69 3.45 -0.71
CA LEU A 72 3.30 3.40 -1.13
C LEU A 72 2.45 2.56 -0.16
N TYR A 73 2.96 1.40 0.24
CA TYR A 73 2.27 0.51 1.17
C TYR A 73 2.12 1.14 2.56
N ALA A 74 3.10 1.95 2.99
CA ALA A 74 2.99 2.70 4.23
C ALA A 74 1.84 3.72 4.18
N ILE A 75 1.66 4.38 3.04
CA ILE A 75 0.52 5.29 2.85
C ILE A 75 -0.79 4.51 2.95
N ALA A 76 -0.89 3.37 2.28
CA ALA A 76 -2.08 2.52 2.31
C ALA A 76 -2.38 2.02 3.72
N ARG A 77 -1.35 1.59 4.45
CA ARG A 77 -1.49 1.15 5.84
C ARG A 77 -2.02 2.28 6.73
N ASN A 78 -1.54 3.50 6.54
CA ASN A 78 -2.00 4.64 7.33
C ASN A 78 -3.48 4.92 7.06
N ILE A 79 -3.93 4.79 5.82
CA ILE A 79 -5.33 4.94 5.46
C ILE A 79 -6.17 3.87 6.16
N ALA A 80 -5.74 2.61 6.11
CA ALA A 80 -6.41 1.50 6.78
C ALA A 80 -6.48 1.73 8.29
N ARG A 81 -5.37 2.15 8.90
CA ARG A 81 -5.31 2.44 10.33
C ARG A 81 -6.28 3.55 10.72
N ASP A 82 -6.35 4.62 9.94
CA ASP A 82 -7.25 5.73 10.23
C ASP A 82 -8.71 5.28 10.18
N HIS A 83 -9.09 4.49 9.19
CA HIS A 83 -10.43 3.93 9.11
C HIS A 83 -10.75 3.01 10.28
N LEU A 84 -9.82 2.14 10.64
CA LEU A 84 -9.99 1.24 11.77
C LEU A 84 -10.10 1.99 13.10
N ARG A 85 -9.33 3.03 13.29
CA ARG A 85 -9.42 3.89 14.48
C ARG A 85 -10.77 4.58 14.59
N ARG A 86 -11.28 5.14 13.52
CA ARG A 86 -12.61 5.77 13.51
C ARG A 86 -13.69 4.78 13.86
N HIS A 87 -13.61 3.57 13.33
CA HIS A 87 -14.56 2.51 13.63
C HIS A 87 -14.46 2.07 15.08
N ARG A 88 -13.24 1.94 15.62
CA ARG A 88 -13.00 1.53 17.00
C ARG A 88 -13.29 2.65 18.02
N SER A 89 -13.27 3.89 17.62
CA SER A 89 -13.62 4.99 18.53
C SER A 89 -15.09 4.92 18.98
N LEU A 90 -15.90 4.11 18.31
CA LEU A 90 -17.27 3.82 18.72
C LEU A 90 -17.32 2.73 19.80
N THR A 91 -16.23 2.01 20.04
CA THR A 91 -16.09 1.03 21.11
C THR A 91 -14.99 1.50 22.06
N VAL A 92 -15.20 1.31 23.37
CA VAL A 92 -14.22 1.74 24.38
C VAL A 92 -13.01 0.81 24.31
N VAL A 93 -11.93 1.29 23.69
CA VAL A 93 -10.66 0.55 23.57
C VAL A 93 -9.58 1.40 24.24
N SER A 94 -8.76 0.78 25.11
CA SER A 94 -7.68 1.49 25.77
C SER A 94 -6.55 1.84 24.78
N GLN A 95 -5.81 2.91 25.10
CA GLN A 95 -4.68 3.33 24.28
C GLN A 95 -3.61 2.23 24.17
N ASP A 96 -3.40 1.47 25.25
CA ASP A 96 -2.44 0.37 25.25
C ASP A 96 -2.78 -0.70 24.21
N VAL A 97 -4.05 -1.03 24.07
CA VAL A 97 -4.51 -2.00 23.09
C VAL A 97 -4.29 -1.47 21.67
N LEU A 98 -4.56 -0.19 21.44
CA LEU A 98 -4.31 0.43 20.14
C LEU A 98 -2.82 0.43 19.78
N ASP A 99 -1.95 0.70 20.74
CA ASP A 99 -0.50 0.69 20.53
C ASP A 99 0.01 -0.72 20.21
N ARG A 100 -0.49 -1.74 20.92
CA ARG A 100 -0.13 -3.14 20.62
C ARG A 100 -0.59 -3.55 19.22
N GLN A 101 -1.78 -3.16 18.83
CA GLN A 101 -2.28 -3.46 17.51
C GLN A 101 -1.46 -2.77 16.43
N ALA A 102 -0.98 -1.57 16.69
CA ALA A 102 -0.11 -0.87 15.76
C ALA A 102 1.22 -1.61 15.57
N GLU A 103 1.79 -2.18 16.63
CA GLU A 103 3.00 -2.98 16.56
C GLU A 103 2.76 -4.29 15.79
N ASP A 104 1.66 -4.97 16.09
CA ASP A 104 1.30 -6.21 15.39
C ASP A 104 1.06 -5.97 13.91
N GLU A 105 0.40 -4.88 13.56
CA GLU A 105 0.18 -4.49 12.17
C GLU A 105 1.50 -4.20 11.45
N TRP A 106 2.46 -3.58 12.15
CA TRP A 106 3.78 -3.32 11.60
C TRP A 106 4.53 -4.60 11.26
N ASP A 107 4.50 -5.59 12.15
CA ASP A 107 5.13 -6.88 11.94
C ASP A 107 4.47 -7.66 10.80
N LEU A 108 3.15 -7.65 10.73
CA LEU A 108 2.39 -8.27 9.65
C LEU A 108 2.73 -7.62 8.30
N GLU A 109 2.88 -6.29 8.27
CA GLU A 109 3.26 -5.57 7.07
C GLU A 109 4.62 -6.03 6.56
N ARG A 110 5.60 -6.15 7.44
CA ARG A 110 6.95 -6.61 7.06
C ARG A 110 6.92 -8.02 6.47
N GLU A 111 6.19 -8.92 7.11
CA GLU A 111 6.07 -10.29 6.65
C GLU A 111 5.35 -10.35 5.31
N TYR A 112 4.30 -9.58 5.17
CA TYR A 112 3.53 -9.54 3.93
C TYR A 112 4.36 -9.00 2.77
N LEU A 113 5.14 -7.97 2.99
CA LEU A 113 6.02 -7.42 1.96
C LEU A 113 7.03 -8.46 1.49
N ARG A 114 7.56 -9.29 2.39
CA ARG A 114 8.45 -10.39 2.03
C ARG A 114 7.74 -11.45 1.19
N GLN A 115 6.53 -11.85 1.59
CA GLN A 115 5.74 -12.83 0.86
C GLN A 115 5.38 -12.34 -0.53
N GLU A 116 5.00 -11.08 -0.64
CA GLU A 116 4.66 -10.48 -1.91
C GLU A 116 5.86 -10.41 -2.85
N GLN A 117 7.04 -10.08 -2.34
CA GLN A 117 8.26 -10.10 -3.12
C GLN A 117 8.52 -11.50 -3.68
N ASN A 118 8.32 -12.53 -2.89
CA ASN A 118 8.46 -13.92 -3.32
C ASN A 118 7.45 -14.29 -4.41
N ILE A 119 6.20 -13.88 -4.26
CA ILE A 119 5.16 -14.12 -5.26
C ILE A 119 5.51 -13.42 -6.57
N GLN A 120 5.96 -12.19 -6.51
CA GLN A 120 6.36 -11.44 -7.70
C GLN A 120 7.55 -12.10 -8.40
N LEU A 121 8.51 -12.60 -7.63
CA LEU A 121 9.65 -13.32 -8.16
C LEU A 121 9.20 -14.60 -8.88
N HIS A 122 8.32 -15.37 -8.27
CA HIS A 122 7.77 -16.57 -8.91
C HIS A 122 7.01 -16.25 -10.18
N ARG A 123 6.23 -15.18 -10.21
CA ARG A 123 5.52 -14.74 -11.40
C ARG A 123 6.49 -14.35 -12.51
N ALA A 124 7.55 -13.62 -12.17
CA ALA A 124 8.57 -13.23 -13.13
C ALA A 124 9.27 -14.45 -13.71
N ILE A 125 9.62 -15.42 -12.86
CA ILE A 125 10.22 -16.69 -13.31
C ILE A 125 9.27 -17.44 -14.23
N SER A 126 7.99 -17.51 -13.90
CA SER A 126 6.98 -18.19 -14.72
C SER A 126 6.84 -17.57 -16.10
N ARG A 127 6.98 -16.25 -16.19
CA ARG A 127 6.93 -15.55 -17.49
C ARG A 127 8.14 -15.83 -18.37
N LEU A 128 9.27 -16.18 -17.77
CA LEU A 128 10.50 -16.48 -18.51
C LEU A 128 10.52 -17.89 -19.06
N LYS A 129 9.62 -18.75 -18.64
CA LYS A 129 9.53 -20.12 -19.18
C LYS A 129 8.83 -20.09 -20.53
N PRO A 130 9.40 -20.75 -21.53
CA PRO A 130 8.76 -20.85 -22.84
C PRO A 130 7.47 -21.64 -22.81
#